data_69c9d511e69cc662b1d88ca7b7db1c0c
#
_entry.id   69c9d511e69cc662b1d88ca7b7db1c0c
#
_cell.length_a   1.000
_cell.length_b   1.000
_cell.length_c   1.000
_cell.angle_alpha   90.00
_cell.angle_beta   90.00
_cell.angle_gamma   90.00
#
_symmetry.space_group_name_H-M   'P 1'
#
loop_
_entity.id
_entity.type
_entity.pdbx_description
1 polymer ?
#
loop_
_entity_poly.entity_id
_entity_poly.type
_entity_poly.pdbx_seq_one_letter_code
_entity_poly.pdbx_strand_id
1 'polypeptide(L)'
;MYMRIIWGKIRAGQWERYEAAYKEIFLTKKPVIEGLKGRWLVRDVNDPNAGYSVSVWKSVEAMNKYETGDFFRTVVKPALQPYFVDDFTTARCEVRVVEEFAG
;
A
#
# COMPACT_ATOMS: atom_id res chain seq x y z
N MET A 1 16.29 -5.56 -2.80
CA MET A 1 15.01 -5.23 -2.15
C MET A 1 14.42 -3.99 -2.78
N TYR A 2 13.12 -3.98 -2.97
CA TYR A 2 12.43 -2.92 -3.71
C TYR A 2 11.24 -2.43 -2.90
N MET A 3 10.86 -1.18 -3.11
CA MET A 3 9.78 -0.55 -2.35
C MET A 3 8.78 0.07 -3.32
N ARG A 4 7.51 -0.16 -3.05
CA ARG A 4 6.41 0.44 -3.80
C ARG A 4 5.69 1.38 -2.85
N ILE A 5 5.60 2.65 -3.23
CA ILE A 5 5.04 3.69 -2.39
C ILE A 5 3.87 4.32 -3.13
N ILE A 6 2.68 4.19 -2.56
CA ILE A 6 1.48 4.78 -3.12
C ILE A 6 1.07 5.95 -2.23
N TRP A 7 0.96 7.13 -2.83
CA TRP A 7 0.37 8.28 -2.15
C TRP A 7 -1.06 8.45 -2.62
N GLY A 8 -1.96 8.79 -1.68
CA GLY A 8 -3.33 9.09 -2.01
C GLY A 8 -3.96 10.08 -1.05
N LYS A 9 -4.89 10.86 -1.56
CA LYS A 9 -5.74 11.74 -0.78
C LYS A 9 -7.09 11.05 -0.59
N ILE A 10 -7.49 10.87 0.66
CA ILE A 10 -8.73 10.22 1.01
C ILE A 10 -9.82 11.28 1.18
N ARG A 11 -11.05 10.95 0.82
CA ARG A 11 -12.19 11.83 0.97
C ARG A 11 -12.33 12.25 2.44
N ALA A 12 -12.66 13.54 2.67
CA ALA A 12 -12.75 14.10 4.01
C ALA A 12 -13.66 13.24 4.90
N GLY A 13 -13.17 12.92 6.10
CA GLY A 13 -13.91 12.13 7.08
C GLY A 13 -13.98 10.64 6.80
N GLN A 14 -13.27 10.14 5.78
CA GLN A 14 -13.35 8.73 5.37
C GLN A 14 -12.10 7.92 5.73
N TRP A 15 -11.12 8.51 6.39
CA TRP A 15 -9.86 7.81 6.69
C TRP A 15 -10.09 6.53 7.49
N GLU A 16 -10.89 6.57 8.54
CA GLU A 16 -11.12 5.38 9.39
C GLU A 16 -11.77 4.24 8.62
N ARG A 17 -12.68 4.55 7.70
CA ARG A 17 -13.31 3.54 6.84
C ARG A 17 -12.32 2.97 5.84
N TYR A 18 -11.47 3.83 5.27
CA TYR A 18 -10.39 3.41 4.37
C TYR A 18 -9.42 2.48 5.09
N GLU A 19 -8.98 2.87 6.29
CA GLU A 19 -8.08 2.05 7.10
C GLU A 19 -8.71 0.70 7.46
N ALA A 20 -9.99 0.69 7.81
CA ALA A 20 -10.71 -0.55 8.13
C ALA A 20 -10.78 -1.48 6.90
N ALA A 21 -11.07 -0.93 5.73
CA ALA A 21 -11.08 -1.70 4.49
C ALA A 21 -9.69 -2.26 4.16
N TYR A 22 -8.65 -1.48 4.37
CA TYR A 22 -7.26 -1.90 4.18
C TYR A 22 -6.90 -3.07 5.11
N LYS A 23 -7.23 -2.95 6.38
CA LYS A 23 -7.01 -4.03 7.38
C LYS A 23 -7.76 -5.30 7.00
N GLU A 24 -8.99 -5.19 6.56
CA GLU A 24 -9.80 -6.33 6.17
C GLU A 24 -9.14 -7.11 5.03
N ILE A 25 -8.66 -6.42 4.01
CA ILE A 25 -8.03 -7.06 2.85
C ILE A 25 -6.73 -7.76 3.23
N PHE A 26 -5.86 -7.10 4.01
CA PHE A 26 -4.48 -7.57 4.19
C PHE A 26 -4.25 -8.26 5.52
N LEU A 27 -4.89 -7.83 6.60
CA LEU A 27 -4.66 -8.39 7.94
C LEU A 27 -5.66 -9.47 8.31
N THR A 28 -6.93 -9.27 7.99
CA THR A 28 -7.98 -10.23 8.33
C THR A 28 -7.99 -11.41 7.37
N LYS A 29 -8.00 -11.15 6.08
CA LYS A 29 -8.01 -12.20 5.06
C LYS A 29 -6.65 -12.86 4.86
N LYS A 30 -5.57 -12.17 5.21
CA LYS A 30 -4.20 -12.67 5.13
C LYS A 30 -3.87 -13.33 3.79
N PRO A 31 -4.02 -12.63 2.68
CA PRO A 31 -3.71 -13.20 1.37
C PRO A 31 -2.22 -13.57 1.27
N VAL A 32 -1.92 -14.66 0.57
CA VAL A 32 -0.53 -15.02 0.28
C VAL A 32 -0.08 -14.20 -0.92
N ILE A 33 0.89 -13.32 -0.71
CA ILE A 33 1.43 -12.46 -1.76
C ILE A 33 2.92 -12.76 -1.92
N GLU A 34 3.26 -13.42 -3.03
CA GLU A 34 4.62 -13.87 -3.29
C GLU A 34 5.59 -12.70 -3.37
N GLY A 35 6.69 -12.80 -2.63
CA GLY A 35 7.77 -11.81 -2.65
C GLY A 35 7.54 -10.57 -1.81
N LEU A 36 6.37 -10.43 -1.20
CA LEU A 36 6.09 -9.33 -0.28
C LEU A 36 6.79 -9.57 1.04
N LYS A 37 7.59 -8.61 1.49
CA LYS A 37 8.36 -8.69 2.74
C LYS A 37 7.75 -7.89 3.88
N GLY A 38 7.00 -6.85 3.56
CA GLY A 38 6.35 -6.03 4.58
C GLY A 38 5.43 -5.00 3.93
N ARG A 39 4.53 -4.47 4.75
CA ARG A 39 3.56 -3.48 4.29
C ARG A 39 3.20 -2.56 5.44
N TRP A 40 3.11 -1.27 5.14
CA TRP A 40 2.70 -0.25 6.10
C TRP A 40 1.67 0.67 5.47
N LEU A 41 0.65 1.02 6.21
CA LEU A 41 -0.23 2.14 5.89
C LEU A 41 0.12 3.26 6.85
N VAL A 42 0.53 4.40 6.31
CA VAL A 42 0.92 5.55 7.11
C VAL A 42 0.09 6.77 6.74
N ARG A 43 -0.20 7.59 7.74
CA ARG A 43 -1.01 8.80 7.58
C ARG A 43 -0.12 10.01 7.71
N ASP A 44 -0.30 11.00 6.83
CA ASP A 44 0.46 12.24 6.89
C ASP A 44 0.12 13.00 8.17
N VAL A 45 1.14 13.41 8.93
CA VAL A 45 0.92 14.14 10.19
C VAL A 45 0.40 15.56 9.97
N ASN A 46 0.57 16.10 8.76
CA ASN A 46 0.15 17.46 8.41
C ASN A 46 -1.16 17.49 7.62
N ASP A 47 -1.61 16.35 7.10
CA ASP A 47 -2.87 16.24 6.37
C ASP A 47 -3.57 14.94 6.75
N PRO A 48 -4.59 15.02 7.65
CA PRO A 48 -5.26 13.82 8.15
C PRO A 48 -6.04 13.05 7.09
N ASN A 49 -6.18 13.59 5.89
CA ASN A 49 -6.87 12.93 4.79
C ASN A 49 -5.90 12.35 3.75
N ALA A 50 -4.60 12.46 3.96
CA ALA A 50 -3.60 11.94 3.03
C ALA A 50 -2.69 10.91 3.70
N GLY A 51 -2.14 10.02 2.91
CA GLY A 51 -1.20 9.04 3.43
C GLY A 51 -0.54 8.22 2.34
N TYR A 52 0.21 7.23 2.80
CA TYR A 52 1.01 6.37 1.94
C TYR A 52 0.75 4.91 2.27
N SER A 53 0.65 4.09 1.24
CA SER A 53 0.75 2.64 1.39
C SER A 53 2.14 2.25 0.91
N VAL A 54 2.95 1.71 1.82
CA VAL A 54 4.32 1.33 1.55
C VAL A 54 4.43 -0.19 1.60
N SER A 55 5.00 -0.78 0.56
CA SER A 55 5.24 -2.22 0.52
C SER A 55 6.68 -2.49 0.08
N VAL A 56 7.27 -3.52 0.67
CA VAL A 56 8.65 -3.92 0.42
C VAL A 56 8.65 -5.29 -0.23
N TRP A 57 9.43 -5.45 -1.29
CA TRP A 57 9.40 -6.59 -2.19
C TRP A 57 10.80 -7.18 -2.39
N LYS A 58 10.84 -8.47 -2.53
CA LYS A 58 12.08 -9.21 -2.79
C LYS A 58 12.64 -8.92 -4.19
N SER A 59 11.77 -8.66 -5.17
CA SER A 59 12.17 -8.42 -6.56
C SER A 59 11.19 -7.51 -7.29
N VAL A 60 11.65 -6.91 -8.39
CA VAL A 60 10.78 -6.14 -9.28
C VAL A 60 9.73 -7.05 -9.92
N GLU A 61 10.11 -8.27 -10.26
CA GLU A 61 9.21 -9.25 -10.86
C GLU A 61 8.03 -9.56 -9.94
N ALA A 62 8.29 -9.76 -8.64
CA ALA A 62 7.24 -10.00 -7.66
C ALA A 62 6.30 -8.80 -7.52
N MET A 63 6.86 -7.59 -7.50
CA MET A 63 6.09 -6.34 -7.47
C MET A 63 5.18 -6.22 -8.71
N ASN A 64 5.75 -6.46 -9.89
CA ASN A 64 5.01 -6.39 -11.15
C ASN A 64 3.89 -7.43 -11.20
N LYS A 65 4.19 -8.64 -10.77
CA LYS A 65 3.22 -9.73 -10.73
C LYS A 65 2.02 -9.38 -9.84
N TYR A 66 2.27 -8.76 -8.71
CA TYR A 66 1.21 -8.28 -7.83
C TYR A 66 0.35 -7.21 -8.51
N GLU A 67 0.98 -6.18 -9.07
CA GLU A 67 0.27 -5.04 -9.68
C GLU A 67 -0.58 -5.45 -10.88
N THR A 68 -0.15 -6.45 -11.65
CA THR A 68 -0.86 -6.93 -12.83
C THR A 68 -1.73 -8.14 -12.54
N GLY A 69 -1.71 -8.66 -11.31
CA GLY A 69 -2.45 -9.85 -10.92
C GLY A 69 -3.91 -9.59 -10.63
N ASP A 70 -4.68 -10.66 -10.60
CA ASP A 70 -6.13 -10.61 -10.39
C ASP A 70 -6.48 -10.10 -8.99
N PHE A 71 -5.73 -10.50 -7.97
CA PHE A 71 -6.00 -10.06 -6.60
C PHE A 71 -5.98 -8.54 -6.47
N PHE A 72 -4.94 -7.90 -6.99
CA PHE A 72 -4.85 -6.43 -6.95
C PHE A 72 -5.98 -5.79 -7.76
N ARG A 73 -6.19 -6.27 -8.98
CA ARG A 73 -7.13 -5.68 -9.92
C ARG A 73 -8.59 -5.89 -9.53
N THR A 74 -8.93 -7.04 -8.97
CA THR A 74 -10.32 -7.40 -8.70
C THR A 74 -10.72 -7.30 -7.23
N VAL A 75 -9.77 -7.26 -6.32
CA VAL A 75 -10.05 -7.18 -4.87
C VAL A 75 -9.53 -5.88 -4.27
N VAL A 76 -8.23 -5.62 -4.37
CA VAL A 76 -7.60 -4.49 -3.69
C VAL A 76 -8.06 -3.16 -4.27
N LYS A 77 -7.88 -2.98 -5.57
CA LYS A 77 -8.19 -1.71 -6.24
C LYS A 77 -9.67 -1.35 -6.14
N PRO A 78 -10.62 -2.24 -6.45
CA PRO A 78 -12.04 -1.90 -6.31
C PRO A 78 -12.48 -1.59 -4.88
N ALA A 79 -11.85 -2.20 -3.88
CA ALA A 79 -12.19 -1.98 -2.48
C ALA A 79 -11.66 -0.65 -1.94
N LEU A 80 -10.51 -0.19 -2.41
CA LEU A 80 -9.83 0.98 -1.85
C LEU A 80 -9.98 2.24 -2.69
N GLN A 81 -10.02 2.12 -4.01
CA GLN A 81 -10.08 3.26 -4.93
C GLN A 81 -11.26 4.22 -4.65
N PRO A 82 -12.47 3.75 -4.29
CA PRO A 82 -13.58 4.67 -4.01
C PRO A 82 -13.33 5.68 -2.90
N TYR A 83 -12.39 5.42 -2.02
CA TYR A 83 -12.05 6.34 -0.94
C TYR A 83 -11.14 7.50 -1.39
N PHE A 84 -10.47 7.37 -2.53
CA PHE A 84 -9.57 8.42 -3.02
C PHE A 84 -10.34 9.57 -3.66
N VAL A 85 -9.84 10.79 -3.43
CA VAL A 85 -10.39 12.01 -4.07
C VAL A 85 -10.09 11.99 -5.56
N ASP A 86 -8.84 11.71 -5.90
CA ASP A 86 -8.34 11.60 -7.27
C ASP A 86 -7.61 10.27 -7.41
N ASP A 87 -6.94 10.07 -8.54
CA ASP A 87 -6.09 8.91 -8.71
C ASP A 87 -4.94 8.96 -7.71
N PHE A 88 -4.56 7.79 -7.22
CA PHE A 88 -3.35 7.65 -6.41
C PHE A 88 -2.10 7.71 -7.31
N THR A 89 -0.98 8.10 -6.73
CA THR A 89 0.32 8.09 -7.42
C THR A 89 1.17 6.94 -6.90
N THR A 90 1.98 6.35 -7.75
CA THR A 90 2.82 5.21 -7.41
C THR A 90 4.28 5.53 -7.70
N ALA A 91 5.14 5.38 -6.71
CA ALA A 91 6.59 5.37 -6.88
C ALA A 91 7.10 3.95 -6.68
N ARG A 92 8.02 3.54 -7.54
CA ARG A 92 8.62 2.20 -7.52
C ARG A 92 10.12 2.37 -7.39
N CYS A 93 10.69 1.96 -6.27
CA CYS A 93 12.04 2.33 -5.88
C CYS A 93 12.89 1.10 -5.60
N GLU A 94 14.17 1.20 -5.93
CA GLU A 94 15.16 0.24 -5.46
C GLU A 94 15.70 0.74 -4.13
N VAL A 95 15.73 -0.12 -3.12
CA VAL A 95 16.31 0.22 -1.83
C VAL A 95 17.82 0.21 -1.97
N ARG A 96 18.47 1.36 -1.77
CA ARG A 96 19.91 1.53 -1.99
C ARG A 96 20.72 1.52 -0.69
N VAL A 97 20.14 2.00 0.38
CA VAL A 97 20.81 2.03 1.69
C VAL A 97 19.80 1.68 2.76
N VAL A 98 20.17 0.80 3.65
CA VAL A 98 19.35 0.45 4.81
C VAL A 98 20.21 0.63 6.06
N GLU A 99 19.63 1.31 7.03
CA GLU A 99 20.22 1.42 8.37
C GLU A 99 19.14 1.03 9.36
N GLU A 100 19.41 0.00 10.14
CA GLU A 100 18.45 -0.52 11.12
C GLU A 100 18.96 -0.27 12.53
N PHE A 101 18.04 0.10 13.40
CA PHE A 101 18.34 0.33 14.81
C PHE A 101 17.64 -0.73 15.66
N ALA A 102 18.35 -1.27 16.63
CA ALA A 102 17.79 -2.19 17.60
C ALA A 102 17.01 -1.38 18.65
N GLY A 103 15.84 -1.83 18.99
CA GLY A 103 15.06 -1.19 20.06
C GLY A 103 13.61 -0.93 19.78
#